data_b35bddefa6d5b077c0ce38486ce05a43
#
_entry.id   b35bddefa6d5b077c0ce38486ce05a43
#
_cell.length_a   1.000
_cell.length_b   1.000
_cell.length_c   1.000
_cell.angle_alpha   90.00
_cell.angle_beta   90.00
_cell.angle_gamma   90.00
#
_symmetry.space_group_name_H-M   'P 1'
#
loop_
_entity.id
_entity.type
_entity.pdbx_description
1 polymer ?
#
loop_
_entity_poly.entity_id
_entity_poly.type
_entity_poly.pdbx_seq_one_letter_code
_entity_poly.pdbx_strand_id
1 'polypeptide(L)'
;TWKEIQTFDNEDGGFEWTTFQYPLANLLSSDLFRVRFRAHGKDAKWINYWYVDDVKIWTPVWTSAQLDVKSASAGNIADCDVTLTADHGAVINTTTDAAGHIAFDKIEEGEYEVVAKKDGYNVYKGKFQIKSGASNRINVTMTKPVADLSAKEVVADINDESSLVKTLRMTNNGDGELIWHLAAKPAKQSGDDTNRWEKQPSFTASGDLQQSIGFDGEFYYSTSSIELGKFWKYDKDGRFIEQFRIPEMYYK
;
A
#
# COMPACT_ATOMS: atom_id res chain seq x y z
N THR A 1 -29.27 37.35 0.00
CA THR A 1 -29.78 36.00 0.32
C THR A 1 -28.60 35.03 0.33
N TRP A 2 -28.55 34.12 1.31
CA TRP A 2 -27.55 33.08 1.35
C TRP A 2 -27.92 31.97 0.35
N LYS A 3 -26.96 31.50 -0.38
CA LYS A 3 -27.07 30.31 -1.25
C LYS A 3 -26.30 29.18 -0.60
N GLU A 4 -26.95 28.06 -0.40
CA GLU A 4 -26.30 26.86 0.10
C GLU A 4 -25.42 26.24 -0.98
N ILE A 5 -24.21 25.84 -0.59
CA ILE A 5 -23.21 25.20 -1.48
C ILE A 5 -23.21 23.70 -1.23
N GLN A 6 -23.17 23.33 0.05
CA GLN A 6 -23.10 21.94 0.49
C GLN A 6 -23.72 21.80 1.88
N THR A 7 -24.38 20.68 2.09
CA THR A 7 -24.88 20.21 3.38
C THR A 7 -24.35 18.83 3.66
N PHE A 8 -23.96 18.59 4.89
CA PHE A 8 -23.65 17.28 5.44
C PHE A 8 -24.63 17.02 6.56
N ASP A 9 -25.19 15.85 6.64
CA ASP A 9 -26.11 15.45 7.70
C ASP A 9 -25.59 14.22 8.47
N ASN A 10 -26.28 13.80 9.49
CA ASN A 10 -25.85 12.66 10.30
C ASN A 10 -26.09 11.30 9.63
N GLU A 11 -26.74 11.25 8.47
CA GLU A 11 -26.83 10.03 7.65
C GLU A 11 -25.55 9.83 6.83
N ASP A 12 -24.81 10.90 6.56
CA ASP A 12 -23.50 10.86 5.90
C ASP A 12 -22.41 10.22 6.78
N GLY A 13 -22.68 10.00 8.08
CA GLY A 13 -21.75 9.44 9.05
C GLY A 13 -20.73 10.45 9.59
N GLY A 14 -19.67 9.96 10.23
CA GLY A 14 -18.54 10.77 10.67
C GLY A 14 -17.48 10.92 9.58
N PHE A 15 -16.84 12.09 9.53
CA PHE A 15 -15.76 12.36 8.59
C PHE A 15 -14.41 12.34 9.31
N GLU A 16 -13.45 11.69 8.71
CA GLU A 16 -12.03 11.94 8.95
C GLU A 16 -11.67 13.33 8.37
N TRP A 17 -10.48 13.84 8.65
CA TRP A 17 -9.99 15.06 8.00
C TRP A 17 -10.06 14.93 6.48
N THR A 18 -10.98 15.65 5.86
CA THR A 18 -11.29 15.55 4.43
C THR A 18 -11.30 16.95 3.82
N THR A 19 -10.64 17.11 2.68
CA THR A 19 -10.65 18.36 1.92
C THR A 19 -11.81 18.38 0.94
N PHE A 20 -12.62 19.42 0.99
CA PHE A 20 -13.71 19.68 0.06
C PHE A 20 -13.42 20.88 -0.81
N GLN A 21 -13.73 20.78 -2.10
CA GLN A 21 -13.56 21.87 -3.06
C GLN A 21 -14.87 22.13 -3.79
N TYR A 22 -15.28 23.39 -3.84
CA TYR A 22 -16.52 23.77 -4.50
C TYR A 22 -16.29 24.94 -5.48
N PRO A 23 -16.76 24.81 -6.75
CA PRO A 23 -16.71 25.90 -7.71
C PRO A 23 -17.68 27.00 -7.33
N LEU A 24 -17.18 28.21 -7.15
CA LEU A 24 -17.96 29.39 -6.77
C LEU A 24 -18.36 30.28 -7.96
N ALA A 25 -17.96 29.94 -9.18
CA ALA A 25 -18.11 30.78 -10.37
C ALA A 25 -19.54 31.31 -10.59
N ASN A 26 -20.57 30.52 -10.27
CA ASN A 26 -21.98 30.89 -10.41
C ASN A 26 -22.56 31.64 -9.19
N LEU A 27 -21.74 31.85 -8.16
CA LEU A 27 -22.13 32.51 -6.91
C LEU A 27 -21.60 33.95 -6.78
N LEU A 28 -20.59 34.25 -7.57
CA LEU A 28 -19.91 35.54 -7.52
C LEU A 28 -20.66 36.56 -8.37
N SER A 29 -21.65 37.23 -7.79
CA SER A 29 -22.43 38.29 -8.48
C SER A 29 -22.17 39.67 -7.94
N SER A 30 -21.27 39.85 -6.98
CA SER A 30 -20.94 41.15 -6.37
C SER A 30 -19.53 41.20 -5.80
N ASP A 31 -19.00 42.38 -5.57
CA ASP A 31 -17.69 42.62 -4.95
C ASP A 31 -17.63 42.21 -3.46
N LEU A 32 -18.77 41.87 -2.88
CA LEU A 32 -18.89 41.43 -1.49
C LEU A 32 -19.26 39.97 -1.43
N PHE A 33 -18.25 39.14 -1.28
CA PHE A 33 -18.39 37.69 -1.08
C PHE A 33 -18.20 37.33 0.41
N ARG A 34 -19.08 36.47 0.92
CA ARG A 34 -18.99 35.95 2.29
C ARG A 34 -19.27 34.46 2.32
N VAL A 35 -18.46 33.72 3.04
CA VAL A 35 -18.67 32.30 3.35
C VAL A 35 -19.19 32.18 4.79
N ARG A 36 -20.11 31.28 5.00
CA ARG A 36 -20.62 30.94 6.33
C ARG A 36 -20.70 29.45 6.50
N PHE A 37 -20.12 28.98 7.56
CA PHE A 37 -20.35 27.62 8.07
C PHE A 37 -21.45 27.67 9.11
N ARG A 38 -22.39 26.72 9.05
CA ARG A 38 -23.54 26.71 9.94
C ARG A 38 -23.85 25.30 10.35
N ALA A 39 -23.77 25.00 11.65
CA ALA A 39 -24.37 23.83 12.25
C ALA A 39 -25.85 24.14 12.59
N HIS A 40 -26.77 23.30 12.17
CA HIS A 40 -28.18 23.43 12.46
C HIS A 40 -28.90 22.07 12.49
N GLY A 41 -30.05 22.01 13.13
CA GLY A 41 -30.86 20.79 13.22
C GLY A 41 -31.85 20.91 14.39
N LYS A 42 -32.71 19.92 14.56
CA LYS A 42 -33.65 19.87 15.69
C LYS A 42 -32.92 19.65 17.02
N ASP A 43 -31.79 18.97 16.98
CA ASP A 43 -31.06 18.57 18.18
C ASP A 43 -29.53 18.58 17.90
N ALA A 44 -28.91 19.74 18.09
CA ALA A 44 -27.50 19.93 17.88
C ALA A 44 -26.60 19.29 18.97
N LYS A 45 -27.19 18.69 20.02
CA LYS A 45 -26.42 18.05 21.13
C LYS A 45 -25.66 16.81 20.72
N TRP A 46 -25.98 16.23 19.56
CA TRP A 46 -25.29 15.06 19.00
C TRP A 46 -24.08 15.39 18.17
N ILE A 47 -23.78 16.69 17.93
CA ILE A 47 -22.54 17.12 17.30
C ILE A 47 -21.47 17.14 18.39
N ASN A 48 -20.65 16.08 18.45
CA ASN A 48 -19.58 15.99 19.43
C ASN A 48 -18.44 16.98 19.11
N TYR A 49 -18.01 17.01 17.85
CA TYR A 49 -16.95 17.89 17.37
C TYR A 49 -17.21 18.31 15.92
N TRP A 50 -16.90 19.55 15.63
CA TRP A 50 -16.94 20.10 14.28
C TRP A 50 -15.79 21.08 14.09
N TYR A 51 -14.84 20.68 13.29
CA TYR A 51 -13.65 21.47 12.98
C TYR A 51 -13.67 21.87 11.52
N VAL A 52 -13.34 23.14 11.25
CA VAL A 52 -13.14 23.68 9.92
C VAL A 52 -11.80 24.39 9.94
N ASP A 53 -10.90 23.99 9.08
CA ASP A 53 -9.54 24.51 8.98
C ASP A 53 -9.15 24.70 7.51
N ASP A 54 -8.06 25.43 7.25
CA ASP A 54 -7.50 25.68 5.93
C ASP A 54 -8.50 26.19 4.89
N VAL A 55 -9.40 27.10 5.29
CA VAL A 55 -10.38 27.70 4.37
C VAL A 55 -9.67 28.62 3.38
N LYS A 56 -9.63 28.23 2.11
CA LYS A 56 -9.03 29.00 1.02
C LYS A 56 -10.10 29.40 0.00
N ILE A 57 -10.06 30.64 -0.45
CA ILE A 57 -10.86 31.14 -1.57
C ILE A 57 -9.89 31.72 -2.57
N TRP A 58 -9.85 31.18 -3.78
CA TRP A 58 -8.91 31.62 -4.80
C TRP A 58 -9.57 31.67 -6.18
N THR A 59 -8.98 32.47 -7.05
CA THR A 59 -9.27 32.45 -8.49
C THR A 59 -8.13 31.69 -9.17
N PRO A 60 -8.40 30.59 -9.90
CA PRO A 60 -7.35 29.87 -10.58
C PRO A 60 -6.71 30.74 -11.65
N VAL A 61 -5.40 30.80 -11.65
CA VAL A 61 -4.59 31.41 -12.71
C VAL A 61 -4.03 30.27 -13.56
N TRP A 62 -4.40 30.26 -14.83
CA TRP A 62 -4.04 29.18 -15.75
C TRP A 62 -2.81 29.54 -16.58
N THR A 63 -1.94 28.58 -16.78
CA THR A 63 -0.74 28.68 -17.62
C THR A 63 -0.50 27.35 -18.33
N SER A 64 0.60 27.23 -19.03
CA SER A 64 1.08 25.97 -19.62
C SER A 64 2.33 25.48 -18.92
N ALA A 65 2.60 24.19 -18.99
CA ALA A 65 3.81 23.56 -18.49
C ALA A 65 4.22 22.38 -19.36
N GLN A 66 5.49 22.01 -19.28
CA GLN A 66 6.06 20.82 -19.90
C GLN A 66 6.77 20.00 -18.83
N LEU A 67 6.63 18.66 -18.91
CA LEU A 67 7.29 17.75 -18.01
C LEU A 67 8.05 16.71 -18.85
N ASP A 68 9.34 16.55 -18.56
CA ASP A 68 10.20 15.57 -19.18
C ASP A 68 10.67 14.56 -18.15
N VAL A 69 10.48 13.26 -18.41
CA VAL A 69 10.96 12.14 -17.59
C VAL A 69 12.07 11.42 -18.29
N LYS A 70 13.20 11.32 -17.63
CA LYS A 70 14.38 10.62 -18.15
C LYS A 70 15.09 9.80 -17.06
N SER A 71 15.85 8.82 -17.49
CA SER A 71 16.84 8.12 -16.67
C SER A 71 18.22 8.67 -17.00
N ALA A 72 19.08 8.77 -15.99
CA ALA A 72 20.47 9.15 -16.20
C ALA A 72 21.21 8.14 -17.09
N SER A 73 20.86 6.83 -16.98
CA SER A 73 21.52 5.73 -17.67
C SER A 73 20.82 5.27 -18.96
N ALA A 74 19.50 5.52 -19.12
CA ALA A 74 18.70 4.94 -20.20
C ALA A 74 18.01 5.97 -21.12
N GLY A 75 18.21 7.27 -20.90
CA GLY A 75 17.58 8.32 -21.69
C GLY A 75 16.12 8.58 -21.32
N ASN A 76 15.31 8.98 -22.27
CA ASN A 76 13.90 9.31 -22.06
C ASN A 76 13.06 8.09 -21.67
N ILE A 77 12.10 8.27 -20.77
CA ILE A 77 11.26 7.18 -20.26
C ILE A 77 9.83 7.36 -20.78
N ALA A 78 9.45 6.52 -21.73
CA ALA A 78 8.09 6.41 -22.24
C ALA A 78 7.17 5.67 -21.27
N ASP A 79 5.85 5.94 -21.38
CA ASP A 79 4.81 5.27 -20.59
C ASP A 79 5.11 5.29 -19.08
N CYS A 80 5.62 6.39 -18.58
CA CYS A 80 5.85 6.62 -17.16
C CYS A 80 4.60 7.25 -16.56
N ASP A 81 4.03 6.64 -15.53
CA ASP A 81 2.91 7.20 -14.82
C ASP A 81 3.36 8.38 -13.97
N VAL A 82 2.70 9.53 -14.16
CA VAL A 82 3.00 10.77 -13.45
C VAL A 82 1.74 11.28 -12.77
N THR A 83 1.85 11.52 -11.47
CA THR A 83 0.81 12.15 -10.66
C THR A 83 1.32 13.51 -10.18
N LEU A 84 0.57 14.57 -10.46
CA LEU A 84 0.79 15.89 -9.91
C LEU A 84 -0.31 16.18 -8.90
N THR A 85 0.07 16.56 -7.69
CA THR A 85 -0.87 16.96 -6.64
C THR A 85 -0.60 18.42 -6.27
N ALA A 86 -1.57 19.29 -6.53
CA ALA A 86 -1.49 20.70 -6.15
C ALA A 86 -1.58 20.86 -4.62
N ASP A 87 -1.06 21.95 -4.10
CA ASP A 87 -1.08 22.29 -2.66
C ASP A 87 -2.51 22.38 -2.08
N HIS A 88 -3.49 22.71 -2.93
CA HIS A 88 -4.91 22.75 -2.58
C HIS A 88 -5.63 21.41 -2.81
N GLY A 89 -4.91 20.32 -3.14
CA GLY A 89 -5.42 18.95 -3.21
C GLY A 89 -5.93 18.50 -4.59
N ALA A 90 -5.91 19.36 -5.64
CA ALA A 90 -6.25 18.91 -7.00
C ALA A 90 -5.20 17.91 -7.52
N VAL A 91 -5.65 16.83 -8.14
CA VAL A 91 -4.79 15.74 -8.62
C VAL A 91 -4.92 15.60 -10.13
N ILE A 92 -3.77 15.54 -10.82
CA ILE A 92 -3.67 15.25 -12.25
C ILE A 92 -2.89 13.95 -12.41
N ASN A 93 -3.51 12.95 -13.03
CA ASN A 93 -2.85 11.69 -13.40
C ASN A 93 -2.66 11.67 -14.92
N THR A 94 -1.47 11.35 -15.36
CA THR A 94 -1.09 11.33 -16.78
C THR A 94 0.06 10.36 -17.01
N THR A 95 0.44 10.16 -18.27
CA THR A 95 1.49 9.23 -18.67
C THR A 95 2.38 9.91 -19.71
N THR A 96 3.68 9.68 -19.68
CA THR A 96 4.61 10.22 -20.69
C THR A 96 4.40 9.57 -22.05
N ASP A 97 4.60 10.36 -23.11
CA ASP A 97 4.64 9.88 -24.48
C ASP A 97 5.91 9.07 -24.79
N ALA A 98 6.06 8.62 -26.07
CA ALA A 98 7.22 7.88 -26.52
C ALA A 98 8.57 8.62 -26.38
N ALA A 99 8.52 9.95 -26.27
CA ALA A 99 9.68 10.80 -26.04
C ALA A 99 9.94 11.08 -24.54
N GLY A 100 9.16 10.50 -23.65
CA GLY A 100 9.23 10.76 -22.21
C GLY A 100 8.65 12.12 -21.82
N HIS A 101 7.79 12.71 -22.65
CA HIS A 101 7.30 14.06 -22.52
C HIS A 101 5.80 14.11 -22.18
N ILE A 102 5.39 15.14 -21.43
CA ILE A 102 4.01 15.51 -21.15
C ILE A 102 3.87 17.00 -21.38
N ALA A 103 2.87 17.42 -22.16
CA ALA A 103 2.50 18.81 -22.33
C ALA A 103 1.20 19.11 -21.57
N PHE A 104 1.21 20.18 -20.79
CA PHE A 104 0.04 20.73 -20.14
C PHE A 104 -0.31 22.07 -20.78
N ASP A 105 -1.30 22.09 -21.68
CA ASP A 105 -1.77 23.33 -22.32
C ASP A 105 -2.47 24.24 -21.31
N LYS A 106 -3.04 23.65 -20.27
CA LYS A 106 -3.76 24.34 -19.22
C LYS A 106 -3.51 23.68 -17.87
N ILE A 107 -2.72 24.31 -17.03
CA ILE A 107 -2.45 23.92 -15.65
C ILE A 107 -2.56 25.12 -14.74
N GLU A 108 -3.04 24.95 -13.53
CA GLU A 108 -3.16 26.04 -12.56
C GLU A 108 -1.79 26.43 -12.00
N GLU A 109 -1.60 27.72 -11.75
CA GLU A 109 -0.43 28.22 -11.02
C GLU A 109 -0.46 27.71 -9.58
N GLY A 110 0.67 27.23 -9.05
CA GLY A 110 0.77 26.73 -7.69
C GLY A 110 1.98 25.82 -7.47
N GLU A 111 2.14 25.36 -6.24
CA GLU A 111 3.09 24.30 -5.89
C GLU A 111 2.46 22.94 -6.16
N TYR A 112 3.23 22.06 -6.78
CA TYR A 112 2.84 20.69 -7.08
C TYR A 112 3.84 19.70 -6.51
N GLU A 113 3.33 18.69 -5.82
CA GLU A 113 4.07 17.45 -5.60
C GLU A 113 3.95 16.58 -6.84
N VAL A 114 5.08 16.14 -7.39
CA VAL A 114 5.16 15.29 -8.57
C VAL A 114 5.69 13.93 -8.17
N VAL A 115 4.93 12.89 -8.46
CA VAL A 115 5.31 11.49 -8.28
C VAL A 115 5.38 10.82 -9.64
N ALA A 116 6.53 10.25 -10.00
CA ALA A 116 6.69 9.47 -11.23
C ALA A 116 6.99 8.01 -10.89
N LYS A 117 6.30 7.09 -11.60
CA LYS A 117 6.41 5.63 -11.41
C LYS A 117 6.57 4.93 -12.75
N LYS A 118 7.56 4.04 -12.82
CA LYS A 118 7.78 3.15 -13.98
C LYS A 118 8.39 1.86 -13.47
N ASP A 119 7.93 0.74 -13.99
CA ASP A 119 8.48 -0.57 -13.63
C ASP A 119 9.98 -0.64 -13.92
N GLY A 120 10.73 -1.16 -12.97
CA GLY A 120 12.18 -1.26 -13.04
C GLY A 120 12.94 0.00 -12.66
N TYR A 121 12.26 1.07 -12.24
CA TYR A 121 12.85 2.31 -11.76
C TYR A 121 12.45 2.60 -10.32
N ASN A 122 13.29 3.34 -9.61
CA ASN A 122 12.92 3.88 -8.31
C ASN A 122 11.84 4.96 -8.47
N VAL A 123 10.87 4.99 -7.56
CA VAL A 123 9.82 6.00 -7.57
C VAL A 123 10.44 7.37 -7.34
N TYR A 124 10.16 8.31 -8.24
CA TYR A 124 10.55 9.70 -8.08
C TYR A 124 9.49 10.47 -7.30
N LYS A 125 9.93 11.35 -6.40
CA LYS A 125 9.08 12.34 -5.72
C LYS A 125 9.81 13.68 -5.69
N GLY A 126 9.11 14.75 -6.05
CA GLY A 126 9.67 16.10 -6.04
C GLY A 126 8.59 17.15 -5.96
N LYS A 127 8.96 18.37 -5.62
CA LYS A 127 8.08 19.54 -5.60
C LYS A 127 8.50 20.56 -6.65
N PHE A 128 7.51 21.12 -7.34
CA PHE A 128 7.73 22.09 -8.41
C PHE A 128 6.75 23.25 -8.29
N GLN A 129 7.23 24.44 -8.60
CA GLN A 129 6.42 25.65 -8.63
C GLN A 129 6.06 25.97 -10.08
N ILE A 130 4.77 26.03 -10.39
CA ILE A 130 4.21 26.50 -11.65
C ILE A 130 3.83 27.96 -11.49
N LYS A 131 4.27 28.84 -12.43
CA LYS A 131 4.02 30.27 -12.40
C LYS A 131 3.46 30.75 -13.72
N SER A 132 2.46 31.63 -13.68
CA SER A 132 1.95 32.31 -14.86
C SER A 132 3.00 33.28 -15.42
N GLY A 133 3.07 33.35 -16.75
CA GLY A 133 4.05 34.15 -17.43
C GLY A 133 5.48 33.64 -17.43
N ALA A 134 5.72 32.46 -16.86
CA ALA A 134 7.02 31.80 -16.84
C ALA A 134 7.06 30.59 -17.81
N SER A 135 8.27 30.21 -18.21
CA SER A 135 8.49 28.94 -18.90
C SER A 135 8.54 27.82 -17.86
N ASN A 136 7.43 27.11 -17.68
CA ASN A 136 7.32 26.04 -16.70
C ASN A 136 7.83 24.73 -17.30
N ARG A 137 9.07 24.38 -16.97
CA ARG A 137 9.70 23.09 -17.33
C ARG A 137 9.98 22.28 -16.08
N ILE A 138 9.37 21.11 -15.98
CA ILE A 138 9.56 20.15 -14.91
C ILE A 138 10.47 19.03 -15.46
N ASN A 139 11.63 18.85 -14.86
CA ASN A 139 12.56 17.79 -15.24
C ASN A 139 12.59 16.74 -14.14
N VAL A 140 12.15 15.52 -14.48
CA VAL A 140 12.14 14.35 -13.61
C VAL A 140 13.28 13.43 -14.05
N THR A 141 14.20 13.14 -13.14
CA THR A 141 15.26 12.16 -13.39
C THR A 141 15.03 10.96 -12.48
N MET A 142 14.70 9.82 -13.09
CA MET A 142 14.51 8.55 -12.38
C MET A 142 15.80 7.73 -12.41
N THR A 143 16.02 6.96 -11.36
CA THR A 143 17.16 6.06 -11.22
C THR A 143 16.72 4.61 -11.37
N LYS A 144 17.60 3.76 -11.88
CA LYS A 144 17.32 2.35 -12.16
C LYS A 144 18.30 1.45 -11.43
N PRO A 145 17.85 0.59 -10.49
CA PRO A 145 18.72 -0.45 -9.95
C PRO A 145 18.93 -1.56 -10.99
N VAL A 146 20.15 -2.09 -11.04
CA VAL A 146 20.50 -3.24 -11.88
C VAL A 146 21.26 -4.25 -11.03
N ALA A 147 20.55 -5.28 -10.58
CA ALA A 147 21.16 -6.34 -9.79
C ALA A 147 21.97 -7.31 -10.66
N ASP A 148 23.21 -7.56 -10.28
CA ASP A 148 24.06 -8.62 -10.82
C ASP A 148 24.38 -9.61 -9.71
N LEU A 149 24.04 -10.88 -9.92
CA LEU A 149 24.21 -11.96 -8.96
C LEU A 149 25.29 -12.92 -9.45
N SER A 150 26.25 -13.26 -8.58
CA SER A 150 27.29 -14.24 -8.88
C SER A 150 26.75 -15.66 -9.15
N ALA A 151 25.54 -15.96 -8.73
CA ALA A 151 24.81 -17.19 -9.03
C ALA A 151 23.28 -16.93 -8.95
N LYS A 152 22.53 -17.58 -9.82
CA LYS A 152 21.05 -17.54 -9.80
C LYS A 152 20.44 -18.50 -8.77
N GLU A 153 21.20 -19.51 -8.39
CA GLU A 153 20.81 -20.53 -7.44
C GLU A 153 21.99 -20.94 -6.58
N VAL A 154 21.75 -21.15 -5.32
CA VAL A 154 22.73 -21.68 -4.37
C VAL A 154 22.15 -22.94 -3.76
N VAL A 155 22.68 -24.08 -4.14
CA VAL A 155 22.31 -25.37 -3.58
C VAL A 155 23.34 -25.77 -2.52
N ALA A 156 22.86 -26.21 -1.37
CA ALA A 156 23.68 -26.69 -0.27
C ALA A 156 23.08 -27.98 0.27
N ASP A 157 23.86 -29.06 0.23
CA ASP A 157 23.56 -30.26 1.00
C ASP A 157 24.16 -30.12 2.40
N ILE A 158 23.32 -30.14 3.41
CA ILE A 158 23.73 -30.10 4.81
C ILE A 158 23.46 -31.49 5.38
N ASN A 159 24.52 -32.27 5.55
CA ASN A 159 24.47 -33.54 6.30
C ASN A 159 24.50 -33.21 7.81
N ASP A 160 23.88 -34.07 8.58
CA ASP A 160 23.36 -33.91 9.96
C ASP A 160 24.19 -33.14 11.00
N GLU A 161 25.41 -32.72 10.75
CA GLU A 161 26.24 -32.06 11.77
C GLU A 161 27.14 -30.91 11.23
N SER A 162 27.00 -30.51 9.99
CA SER A 162 27.89 -29.49 9.42
C SER A 162 27.17 -28.22 9.04
N SER A 163 27.73 -27.08 9.43
CA SER A 163 27.36 -25.79 8.84
C SER A 163 28.09 -25.61 7.50
N LEU A 164 27.36 -25.29 6.45
CA LEU A 164 27.92 -24.97 5.15
C LEU A 164 27.79 -23.48 4.87
N VAL A 165 28.91 -22.78 4.70
CA VAL A 165 28.90 -21.37 4.30
C VAL A 165 29.03 -21.27 2.79
N LYS A 166 28.04 -20.66 2.15
CA LYS A 166 28.08 -20.28 0.72
C LYS A 166 28.04 -18.78 0.61
N THR A 167 28.90 -18.23 -0.23
CA THR A 167 28.94 -16.79 -0.49
C THR A 167 28.22 -16.50 -1.79
N LEU A 168 27.18 -15.70 -1.72
CA LEU A 168 26.52 -15.08 -2.86
C LEU A 168 26.94 -13.61 -2.93
N ARG A 169 27.54 -13.21 -4.04
CA ARG A 169 27.85 -11.80 -4.28
C ARG A 169 26.73 -11.18 -5.09
N MET A 170 26.23 -10.05 -4.63
CA MET A 170 25.28 -9.21 -5.33
C MET A 170 25.93 -7.84 -5.55
N THR A 171 25.88 -7.34 -6.77
CA THR A 171 26.36 -6.02 -7.15
C THR A 171 25.21 -5.24 -7.76
N ASN A 172 25.09 -3.98 -7.40
CA ASN A 172 24.19 -3.07 -8.09
C ASN A 172 24.99 -2.31 -9.17
N ASN A 173 24.77 -2.64 -10.42
CA ASN A 173 25.41 -1.99 -11.57
C ASN A 173 24.58 -0.82 -12.13
N GLY A 174 23.45 -0.50 -11.49
CA GLY A 174 22.61 0.62 -11.84
C GLY A 174 22.91 1.88 -11.02
N ASP A 175 22.21 2.94 -11.35
CA ASP A 175 22.28 4.25 -10.68
C ASP A 175 21.21 4.44 -9.59
N GLY A 176 20.29 3.47 -9.45
CA GLY A 176 19.21 3.49 -8.48
C GLY A 176 19.49 2.66 -7.22
N GLU A 177 18.78 2.94 -6.17
CA GLU A 177 18.80 2.15 -4.93
C GLU A 177 18.25 0.74 -5.19
N LEU A 178 19.02 -0.29 -4.84
CA LEU A 178 18.62 -1.68 -4.93
C LEU A 178 18.09 -2.17 -3.60
N ILE A 179 16.80 -2.43 -3.53
CA ILE A 179 16.14 -3.06 -2.38
C ILE A 179 16.03 -4.55 -2.65
N TRP A 180 16.49 -5.38 -1.74
CA TRP A 180 16.48 -6.83 -1.88
C TRP A 180 16.03 -7.52 -0.59
N HIS A 181 15.48 -8.71 -0.75
CA HIS A 181 15.07 -9.56 0.34
C HIS A 181 15.66 -10.95 0.17
N LEU A 182 16.18 -11.53 1.24
CA LEU A 182 16.62 -12.91 1.30
C LEU A 182 15.54 -13.76 1.96
N ALA A 183 15.08 -14.81 1.26
CA ALA A 183 14.19 -15.81 1.82
C ALA A 183 14.83 -17.19 1.63
N ALA A 184 14.90 -17.97 2.70
CA ALA A 184 15.32 -19.36 2.65
C ALA A 184 14.09 -20.26 2.64
N LYS A 185 14.07 -21.24 1.73
CA LYS A 185 13.15 -22.38 1.79
C LYS A 185 13.98 -23.63 2.04
N PRO A 186 13.56 -24.55 2.93
CA PRO A 186 14.14 -25.88 2.94
C PRO A 186 14.03 -26.46 1.53
N ALA A 187 15.16 -26.91 0.97
CA ALA A 187 15.09 -27.69 -0.26
C ALA A 187 14.35 -28.98 0.08
N LYS A 188 13.44 -29.40 -0.78
CA LYS A 188 12.85 -30.74 -0.66
C LYS A 188 13.99 -31.74 -0.70
N GLN A 189 14.05 -32.64 0.27
CA GLN A 189 14.89 -33.81 0.21
C GLN A 189 14.54 -34.55 -1.09
N SER A 190 15.52 -34.69 -1.99
CA SER A 190 15.34 -35.45 -3.22
C SER A 190 15.10 -36.93 -2.85
N GLY A 191 13.87 -37.34 -2.85
CA GLY A 191 13.47 -38.69 -2.50
C GLY A 191 11.99 -38.83 -2.13
N ASP A 192 11.33 -37.73 -1.79
CA ASP A 192 9.94 -37.75 -1.37
C ASP A 192 9.07 -36.74 -2.14
N ASP A 193 9.09 -36.90 -3.47
CA ASP A 193 8.17 -36.13 -4.34
C ASP A 193 6.91 -36.95 -4.67
N THR A 194 6.60 -37.94 -3.85
CA THR A 194 5.35 -38.64 -3.88
C THR A 194 4.32 -37.78 -3.14
N ASN A 195 3.55 -37.02 -3.93
CA ASN A 195 2.23 -36.52 -3.55
C ASN A 195 2.13 -35.49 -2.41
N ARG A 196 2.52 -34.26 -2.65
CA ARG A 196 2.13 -33.12 -1.82
C ARG A 196 0.63 -33.04 -1.51
N TRP A 197 -0.17 -33.69 -2.31
CA TRP A 197 -1.62 -33.77 -2.24
C TRP A 197 -2.14 -35.17 -1.95
N GLU A 198 -1.26 -36.12 -1.61
CA GLU A 198 -1.69 -37.40 -1.16
C GLU A 198 -2.38 -37.25 0.20
N LYS A 199 -3.54 -37.88 0.31
CA LYS A 199 -4.30 -37.85 1.55
C LYS A 199 -3.41 -38.43 2.66
N GLN A 200 -3.00 -37.60 3.58
CA GLN A 200 -2.29 -38.03 4.78
C GLN A 200 -3.19 -39.01 5.58
N PRO A 201 -2.65 -39.83 6.46
CA PRO A 201 -3.43 -40.72 7.28
C PRO A 201 -4.60 -39.94 7.92
N SER A 202 -5.82 -40.44 7.70
CA SER A 202 -7.01 -39.86 8.30
C SER A 202 -7.50 -40.72 9.43
N PHE A 203 -7.80 -40.12 10.55
CA PHE A 203 -8.36 -40.77 11.70
C PHE A 203 -9.56 -40.00 12.24
N THR A 204 -10.42 -40.64 13.00
CA THR A 204 -11.55 -39.98 13.65
C THR A 204 -11.08 -39.42 14.98
N ALA A 205 -11.14 -38.11 15.13
CA ALA A 205 -10.81 -37.46 16.40
C ALA A 205 -11.84 -37.80 17.47
N SER A 206 -11.37 -37.96 18.70
CA SER A 206 -12.23 -38.17 19.87
C SER A 206 -12.82 -36.79 20.31
N GLY A 207 -14.08 -36.83 20.77
CA GLY A 207 -14.78 -35.62 21.24
C GLY A 207 -15.65 -34.95 20.17
N ASP A 208 -16.55 -34.10 20.63
CA ASP A 208 -17.53 -33.43 19.78
C ASP A 208 -16.97 -32.12 19.20
N LEU A 209 -17.41 -31.76 17.99
CA LEU A 209 -17.13 -30.49 17.30
C LEU A 209 -15.64 -30.08 17.35
N GLN A 210 -14.76 -30.94 16.83
CA GLN A 210 -13.35 -30.63 16.70
C GLN A 210 -13.15 -29.47 15.73
N GLN A 211 -12.38 -28.47 16.14
CA GLN A 211 -12.21 -27.21 15.39
C GLN A 211 -10.84 -27.11 14.70
N SER A 212 -9.81 -27.61 15.33
CA SER A 212 -8.45 -27.51 14.81
C SER A 212 -7.63 -28.76 15.12
N ILE A 213 -6.60 -28.99 14.32
CA ILE A 213 -5.59 -30.02 14.53
C ILE A 213 -4.20 -29.41 14.37
N GLY A 214 -3.27 -29.75 15.24
CA GLY A 214 -1.86 -29.39 15.17
C GLY A 214 -0.98 -30.65 15.32
N PHE A 215 0.25 -30.56 14.82
CA PHE A 215 1.25 -31.61 14.93
C PHE A 215 2.56 -31.01 15.45
N ASP A 216 3.14 -31.59 16.50
CA ASP A 216 4.37 -31.11 17.14
C ASP A 216 5.64 -31.79 16.62
N GLY A 217 5.51 -32.71 15.66
CA GLY A 217 6.58 -33.56 15.14
C GLY A 217 6.50 -35.00 15.64
N GLU A 218 5.76 -35.26 16.70
CA GLU A 218 5.59 -36.55 17.31
C GLU A 218 4.12 -36.95 17.51
N PHE A 219 3.28 -36.00 17.94
CA PHE A 219 1.87 -36.23 18.26
C PHE A 219 0.95 -35.25 17.54
N TYR A 220 -0.28 -35.70 17.27
CA TYR A 220 -1.36 -34.81 16.84
C TYR A 220 -2.17 -34.33 18.05
N TYR A 221 -2.61 -33.07 18.00
CA TYR A 221 -3.46 -32.46 18.99
C TYR A 221 -4.69 -31.83 18.33
N SER A 222 -5.87 -32.14 18.84
CA SER A 222 -7.10 -31.50 18.39
C SER A 222 -7.74 -30.69 19.50
N THR A 223 -8.51 -29.67 19.13
CA THR A 223 -9.26 -28.80 20.05
C THR A 223 -10.74 -28.81 19.70
N SER A 224 -11.60 -28.53 20.67
CA SER A 224 -13.03 -28.40 20.49
C SER A 224 -13.47 -26.94 20.45
N SER A 225 -14.49 -26.64 19.66
CA SER A 225 -15.13 -25.31 19.62
C SER A 225 -16.05 -25.05 20.83
N ILE A 226 -16.48 -26.09 21.54
CA ILE A 226 -17.39 -26.00 22.67
C ILE A 226 -16.71 -26.16 24.03
N GLU A 227 -15.61 -26.89 24.11
CA GLU A 227 -14.85 -27.08 25.34
C GLU A 227 -13.52 -26.34 25.29
N LEU A 228 -13.54 -25.06 25.56
CA LEU A 228 -12.37 -24.17 25.53
C LEU A 228 -11.24 -24.69 26.43
N GLY A 229 -10.01 -24.65 25.93
CA GLY A 229 -8.81 -25.08 26.63
C GLY A 229 -8.67 -26.60 26.79
N LYS A 230 -9.54 -27.40 26.19
CA LYS A 230 -9.44 -28.86 26.18
C LYS A 230 -8.78 -29.36 24.92
N PHE A 231 -7.81 -30.25 25.07
CA PHE A 231 -7.02 -30.87 24.03
C PHE A 231 -7.14 -32.38 24.07
N TRP A 232 -7.11 -33.00 22.89
CA TRP A 232 -7.00 -34.44 22.71
C TRP A 232 -5.71 -34.72 22.00
N LYS A 233 -4.91 -35.67 22.54
CA LYS A 233 -3.61 -36.06 22.01
C LYS A 233 -3.72 -37.45 21.34
N TYR A 234 -3.08 -37.57 20.18
CA TYR A 234 -3.07 -38.78 19.38
C TYR A 234 -1.64 -39.12 18.97
N ASP A 235 -1.33 -40.41 18.80
CA ASP A 235 -0.09 -40.81 18.17
C ASP A 235 -0.11 -40.50 16.66
N LYS A 236 1.01 -40.78 15.99
CA LYS A 236 1.16 -40.58 14.53
C LYS A 236 0.23 -41.49 13.68
N ASP A 237 -0.29 -42.55 14.25
CA ASP A 237 -1.27 -43.44 13.60
C ASP A 237 -2.71 -43.02 13.87
N GLY A 238 -2.91 -41.94 14.62
CA GLY A 238 -4.22 -41.35 14.96
C GLY A 238 -4.92 -42.05 16.13
N ARG A 239 -4.20 -42.85 16.91
CA ARG A 239 -4.76 -43.49 18.10
C ARG A 239 -4.81 -42.49 19.24
N PHE A 240 -5.97 -42.39 19.89
CA PHE A 240 -6.15 -41.53 21.06
C PHE A 240 -5.21 -41.98 22.19
N ILE A 241 -4.49 -41.03 22.75
CA ILE A 241 -3.57 -41.23 23.90
C ILE A 241 -4.23 -40.70 25.17
N GLU A 242 -4.55 -39.40 25.21
CA GLU A 242 -5.08 -38.72 26.38
C GLU A 242 -5.82 -37.44 26.02
N GLN A 243 -6.55 -36.92 26.99
CA GLN A 243 -7.10 -35.53 26.95
C GLN A 243 -6.61 -34.77 28.15
N PHE A 244 -6.35 -33.46 27.95
CA PHE A 244 -5.92 -32.59 29.03
C PHE A 244 -6.50 -31.18 28.84
N ARG A 245 -6.39 -30.37 29.88
CA ARG A 245 -6.81 -28.95 29.84
C ARG A 245 -5.65 -28.05 30.18
N ILE A 246 -5.59 -26.90 29.50
CA ILE A 246 -4.70 -25.79 29.82
C ILE A 246 -5.55 -24.70 30.49
N PRO A 247 -5.46 -24.51 31.83
CA PRO A 247 -6.37 -23.58 32.56
C PRO A 247 -6.22 -22.12 32.16
N GLU A 248 -5.03 -21.72 31.70
CA GLU A 248 -4.71 -20.32 31.37
C GLU A 248 -5.33 -19.85 30.03
N MET A 249 -5.89 -20.73 29.22
CA MET A 249 -6.57 -20.38 27.96
C MET A 249 -7.99 -19.82 28.14
N TYR A 250 -8.46 -19.68 29.36
CA TYR A 250 -9.81 -19.16 29.65
C TYR A 250 -9.91 -17.63 29.71
N TYR A 251 -8.79 -16.90 29.59
CA TYR A 251 -8.73 -15.46 29.87
C TYR A 251 -8.04 -14.66 28.76
N LYS A 252 -8.55 -14.76 27.53
CA LYS A 252 -8.26 -13.71 26.52
C LYS A 252 -9.42 -13.52 25.58
#